data_c6402674c6e8e3dfdc794f868bb8831e
#
_entry.id   c6402674c6e8e3dfdc794f868bb8831e
#
_cell.length_a   1.000
_cell.length_b   1.000
_cell.length_c   1.000
_cell.angle_alpha   90.00
_cell.angle_beta   90.00
_cell.angle_gamma   90.00
#
_symmetry.space_group_name_H-M   'P 1'
#
loop_
_entity.id
_entity.type
_entity.pdbx_description
1 polymer ?
#
loop_
_entity_poly.entity_id
_entity_poly.type
_entity_poly.pdbx_seq_one_letter_code
_entity_poly.pdbx_strand_id
1 'polypeptide(L)'
;YVDRYDEFARFLCEKGFYVVGNDHLGHGKSVQSKSEYGYFSDRYGNTCLIGDIHTLRQRIAAKYPDVPYFILGHSMGSALTRQYMELYGNGLAGVILIGVTADHSNLTLRLGRAICKVAALFRGWHFRSKLVDNMAIGAYNRHFKPAETRADWVTSDPEKLQEYVHDPLCSFMFTVNAYYNMLLGMQKIKRKEAVFMIPKTLPLLLAAGSDDPVGAFGKGVRKIFERYKRAGIKDITLQLYPGDRHELLNETDRQQVYEDLYVWLNERIK
;
A
#
# COMPACT_ATOMS: atom_id res chain seq x y z
N TYR A 1 0.71 -8.56 -5.71
CA TYR A 1 0.40 -8.53 -7.13
C TYR A 1 -1.10 -8.31 -7.34
N VAL A 2 -1.49 -7.92 -8.57
CA VAL A 2 -2.84 -7.40 -8.85
C VAL A 2 -3.95 -8.44 -8.71
N ASP A 3 -3.69 -9.69 -9.08
CA ASP A 3 -4.72 -10.75 -9.06
C ASP A 3 -5.25 -11.06 -7.63
N ARG A 4 -4.54 -10.64 -6.57
CA ARG A 4 -5.06 -10.73 -5.18
C ARG A 4 -6.28 -9.86 -4.92
N TYR A 5 -6.57 -8.92 -5.78
CA TYR A 5 -7.71 -8.01 -5.67
C TYR A 5 -8.88 -8.40 -6.59
N ASP A 6 -8.80 -9.56 -7.25
CA ASP A 6 -9.78 -9.99 -8.28
C ASP A 6 -11.20 -10.11 -7.72
N GLU A 7 -11.36 -10.65 -6.50
CA GLU A 7 -12.68 -10.79 -5.85
C GLU A 7 -13.33 -9.40 -5.66
N PHE A 8 -12.60 -8.45 -5.09
CA PHE A 8 -13.08 -7.07 -4.91
C PHE A 8 -13.27 -6.35 -6.25
N ALA A 9 -12.39 -6.58 -7.21
CA ALA A 9 -12.51 -5.98 -8.54
C ALA A 9 -13.78 -6.46 -9.25
N ARG A 10 -14.11 -7.75 -9.18
CA ARG A 10 -15.36 -8.31 -9.73
C ARG A 10 -16.59 -7.72 -9.05
N PHE A 11 -16.58 -7.63 -7.73
CA PHE A 11 -17.64 -6.98 -6.96
C PHE A 11 -17.88 -5.54 -7.46
N LEU A 12 -16.84 -4.74 -7.65
CA LEU A 12 -16.98 -3.38 -8.17
C LEU A 12 -17.44 -3.35 -9.65
N CYS A 13 -16.99 -4.31 -10.49
CA CYS A 13 -17.45 -4.40 -11.86
C CYS A 13 -18.97 -4.69 -11.93
N GLU A 14 -19.50 -5.55 -11.07
CA GLU A 14 -20.94 -5.82 -10.95
C GLU A 14 -21.74 -4.57 -10.52
N LYS A 15 -21.11 -3.65 -9.80
CA LYS A 15 -21.66 -2.33 -9.41
C LYS A 15 -21.45 -1.25 -10.49
N GLY A 16 -20.90 -1.58 -11.66
CA GLY A 16 -20.73 -0.67 -12.79
C GLY A 16 -19.41 0.09 -12.86
N PHE A 17 -18.43 -0.26 -12.04
CA PHE A 17 -17.08 0.32 -12.13
C PHE A 17 -16.23 -0.39 -13.17
N TYR A 18 -15.35 0.35 -13.84
CA TYR A 18 -14.28 -0.20 -14.64
C TYR A 18 -13.00 -0.25 -13.78
N VAL A 19 -12.59 -1.46 -13.39
CA VAL A 19 -11.45 -1.67 -12.49
C VAL A 19 -10.20 -2.03 -13.26
N VAL A 20 -9.10 -1.37 -12.97
CA VAL A 20 -7.78 -1.64 -13.57
C VAL A 20 -6.71 -1.68 -12.48
N GLY A 21 -5.69 -2.47 -12.72
CA GLY A 21 -4.50 -2.54 -11.86
C GLY A 21 -3.28 -2.99 -12.63
N ASN A 22 -2.11 -2.78 -12.05
CA ASN A 22 -0.85 -3.28 -12.59
C ASN A 22 -0.01 -3.93 -11.50
N ASP A 23 0.75 -4.93 -11.87
CA ASP A 23 1.81 -5.44 -11.02
C ASP A 23 2.94 -4.41 -10.95
N HIS A 24 3.32 -4.03 -9.74
CA HIS A 24 4.48 -3.16 -9.53
C HIS A 24 5.77 -3.86 -9.95
N LEU A 25 6.82 -3.09 -10.27
CA LEU A 25 8.15 -3.62 -10.51
C LEU A 25 8.55 -4.59 -9.38
N GLY A 26 9.10 -5.72 -9.76
CA GLY A 26 9.47 -6.79 -8.83
C GLY A 26 8.30 -7.63 -8.27
N HIS A 27 7.11 -7.52 -8.85
CA HIS A 27 5.92 -8.28 -8.43
C HIS A 27 5.20 -8.91 -9.61
N GLY A 28 4.48 -10.00 -9.33
CA GLY A 28 3.56 -10.66 -10.27
C GLY A 28 4.18 -10.91 -11.64
N LYS A 29 3.52 -10.40 -12.69
CA LYS A 29 3.93 -10.54 -14.09
C LYS A 29 4.90 -9.45 -14.56
N SER A 30 5.25 -8.48 -13.69
CA SER A 30 6.24 -7.41 -13.99
C SER A 30 7.69 -7.83 -13.72
N VAL A 31 7.95 -9.14 -13.69
CA VAL A 31 9.30 -9.72 -13.55
C VAL A 31 9.59 -10.63 -14.76
N GLN A 32 10.85 -10.64 -15.21
CA GLN A 32 11.30 -11.53 -16.29
C GLN A 32 11.88 -12.85 -15.74
N SER A 33 12.34 -12.82 -14.48
CA SER A 33 12.93 -13.99 -13.83
C SER A 33 12.66 -13.98 -12.31
N LYS A 34 12.79 -15.16 -11.67
CA LYS A 34 12.64 -15.30 -10.21
C LYS A 34 13.62 -14.43 -9.41
N SER A 35 14.78 -14.06 -9.97
CA SER A 35 15.76 -13.21 -9.30
C SER A 35 15.26 -11.76 -9.13
N GLU A 36 14.33 -11.31 -9.96
CA GLU A 36 13.77 -9.95 -9.95
C GLU A 36 12.63 -9.75 -8.95
N TYR A 37 12.06 -10.82 -8.38
CA TYR A 37 11.05 -10.63 -7.34
C TYR A 37 11.61 -9.78 -6.19
N GLY A 38 10.85 -8.75 -5.83
CA GLY A 38 11.25 -7.80 -4.80
C GLY A 38 12.42 -6.91 -5.19
N TYR A 39 12.66 -6.69 -6.49
CA TYR A 39 13.62 -5.73 -7.02
C TYR A 39 12.90 -4.67 -7.86
N PHE A 40 13.08 -3.38 -7.56
CA PHE A 40 12.31 -2.35 -8.25
C PHE A 40 13.00 -1.79 -9.48
N SER A 41 14.25 -1.33 -9.37
CA SER A 41 15.01 -0.78 -10.49
C SER A 41 16.44 -0.47 -10.06
N ASP A 42 17.37 -0.46 -11.00
CA ASP A 42 18.75 -0.04 -10.79
C ASP A 42 18.86 1.42 -10.35
N ARG A 43 18.00 2.28 -10.89
CA ARG A 43 17.97 3.70 -10.59
C ARG A 43 16.54 4.18 -10.34
N TYR A 44 16.38 5.02 -9.33
CA TYR A 44 15.11 5.73 -9.07
C TYR A 44 13.90 4.81 -8.83
N GLY A 45 14.06 3.61 -8.28
CA GLY A 45 13.00 2.60 -8.15
C GLY A 45 11.70 3.14 -7.56
N ASN A 46 11.77 3.95 -6.49
CA ASN A 46 10.58 4.59 -5.92
C ASN A 46 9.89 5.55 -6.93
N THR A 47 10.65 6.28 -7.74
CA THR A 47 10.10 7.20 -8.75
C THR A 47 9.49 6.43 -9.91
N CYS A 48 10.11 5.31 -10.33
CA CYS A 48 9.56 4.44 -11.37
C CYS A 48 8.19 3.91 -10.96
N LEU A 49 8.04 3.40 -9.73
CA LEU A 49 6.74 2.91 -9.23
C LEU A 49 5.64 3.97 -9.29
N ILE A 50 5.95 5.22 -8.93
CA ILE A 50 4.98 6.33 -9.03
C ILE A 50 4.69 6.67 -10.50
N GLY A 51 5.70 6.63 -11.36
CA GLY A 51 5.57 6.85 -12.80
C GLY A 51 4.68 5.83 -13.49
N ASP A 52 4.78 4.56 -13.09
CA ASP A 52 3.95 3.47 -13.63
C ASP A 52 2.47 3.66 -13.27
N ILE A 53 2.18 4.04 -12.01
CA ILE A 53 0.81 4.40 -11.59
C ILE A 53 0.29 5.57 -12.44
N HIS A 54 1.12 6.59 -12.68
CA HIS A 54 0.74 7.74 -13.49
C HIS A 54 0.49 7.37 -14.95
N THR A 55 1.34 6.53 -15.53
CA THR A 55 1.20 6.05 -16.90
C THR A 55 -0.10 5.24 -17.07
N LEU A 56 -0.43 4.37 -16.11
CA LEU A 56 -1.69 3.64 -16.14
C LEU A 56 -2.88 4.60 -16.12
N ARG A 57 -2.89 5.55 -15.18
CA ARG A 57 -3.95 6.56 -15.09
C ARG A 57 -4.10 7.35 -16.40
N GLN A 58 -3.00 7.85 -16.97
CA GLN A 58 -3.04 8.62 -18.21
C GLN A 58 -3.66 7.81 -19.36
N ARG A 59 -3.30 6.53 -19.51
CA ARG A 59 -3.84 5.65 -20.54
C ARG A 59 -5.35 5.41 -20.37
N ILE A 60 -5.79 5.21 -19.15
CA ILE A 60 -7.21 4.98 -18.86
C ILE A 60 -8.02 6.25 -18.98
N ALA A 61 -7.53 7.38 -18.45
CA ALA A 61 -8.20 8.68 -18.58
C ALA A 61 -8.30 9.16 -20.03
N ALA A 62 -7.31 8.86 -20.87
CA ALA A 62 -7.39 9.15 -22.30
C ALA A 62 -8.48 8.30 -23.03
N LYS A 63 -8.72 7.07 -22.55
CA LYS A 63 -9.77 6.19 -23.11
C LYS A 63 -11.18 6.55 -22.60
N TYR A 64 -11.26 7.07 -21.37
CA TYR A 64 -12.51 7.40 -20.69
C TYR A 64 -12.39 8.80 -20.02
N PRO A 65 -12.38 9.88 -20.83
CA PRO A 65 -12.05 11.22 -20.33
C PRO A 65 -13.06 11.79 -19.32
N ASP A 66 -14.33 11.41 -19.46
CA ASP A 66 -15.44 11.93 -18.65
C ASP A 66 -15.77 11.04 -17.44
N VAL A 67 -15.03 9.94 -17.24
CA VAL A 67 -15.27 9.01 -16.14
C VAL A 67 -14.45 9.40 -14.92
N PRO A 68 -15.08 9.57 -13.73
CA PRO A 68 -14.37 9.84 -12.49
C PRO A 68 -13.32 8.78 -12.19
N TYR A 69 -12.09 9.20 -11.88
CA TYR A 69 -10.96 8.30 -11.62
C TYR A 69 -10.63 8.27 -10.14
N PHE A 70 -10.73 7.09 -9.55
CA PHE A 70 -10.35 6.81 -8.16
C PHE A 70 -9.05 5.99 -8.12
N ILE A 71 -8.31 6.10 -7.04
CA ILE A 71 -7.16 5.22 -6.76
C ILE A 71 -7.36 4.55 -5.41
N LEU A 72 -7.21 3.22 -5.39
CA LEU A 72 -7.08 2.45 -4.16
C LEU A 72 -5.65 1.98 -4.02
N GLY A 73 -5.04 2.24 -2.87
CA GLY A 73 -3.70 1.75 -2.52
C GLY A 73 -3.72 0.96 -1.22
N HIS A 74 -3.19 -0.27 -1.26
CA HIS A 74 -3.08 -1.13 -0.10
C HIS A 74 -1.61 -1.32 0.32
N SER A 75 -1.32 -1.25 1.62
CA SER A 75 0.00 -1.52 2.19
C SER A 75 1.11 -0.68 1.54
N MET A 76 2.11 -1.29 0.89
CA MET A 76 3.09 -0.58 0.07
C MET A 76 2.40 0.35 -0.94
N GLY A 77 1.32 -0.11 -1.59
CA GLY A 77 0.51 0.68 -2.50
C GLY A 77 -0.10 1.90 -1.81
N SER A 78 -0.48 1.84 -0.52
CA SER A 78 -0.96 3.01 0.22
C SER A 78 0.13 4.08 0.38
N ALA A 79 1.39 3.67 0.64
CA ALA A 79 2.51 4.60 0.71
C ALA A 79 2.88 5.20 -0.66
N LEU A 80 2.74 4.42 -1.75
CA LEU A 80 2.92 4.90 -3.12
C LEU A 80 1.80 5.88 -3.50
N THR A 81 0.55 5.56 -3.19
CA THR A 81 -0.61 6.42 -3.45
C THR A 81 -0.53 7.73 -2.67
N ARG A 82 -0.01 7.71 -1.44
CA ARG A 82 0.25 8.93 -0.66
C ARG A 82 1.26 9.86 -1.36
N GLN A 83 2.33 9.32 -1.96
CA GLN A 83 3.24 10.11 -2.79
C GLN A 83 2.58 10.56 -4.11
N TYR A 84 1.77 9.67 -4.70
CA TYR A 84 1.09 9.96 -5.96
C TYR A 84 0.15 11.16 -5.85
N MET A 85 -0.69 11.21 -4.80
CA MET A 85 -1.63 12.32 -4.62
C MET A 85 -0.96 13.66 -4.29
N GLU A 86 0.29 13.65 -3.79
CA GLU A 86 1.10 14.86 -3.63
C GLU A 86 1.55 15.43 -4.99
N LEU A 87 1.86 14.54 -5.94
CA LEU A 87 2.41 14.90 -7.25
C LEU A 87 1.32 15.06 -8.33
N TYR A 88 0.31 14.21 -8.29
CA TYR A 88 -0.69 14.05 -9.35
C TYR A 88 -2.12 13.96 -8.82
N GLY A 89 -2.39 14.49 -7.64
CA GLY A 89 -3.71 14.42 -7.01
C GLY A 89 -4.81 15.20 -7.73
N ASN A 90 -4.45 16.20 -8.53
CA ASN A 90 -5.43 16.96 -9.31
C ASN A 90 -6.16 16.07 -10.32
N GLY A 91 -7.50 16.24 -10.41
CA GLY A 91 -8.34 15.47 -11.32
C GLY A 91 -8.61 14.03 -10.86
N LEU A 92 -8.23 13.65 -9.63
CA LEU A 92 -8.76 12.44 -8.99
C LEU A 92 -10.12 12.74 -8.37
N ALA A 93 -11.08 11.81 -8.52
CA ALA A 93 -12.39 11.89 -7.88
C ALA A 93 -12.32 11.46 -6.40
N GLY A 94 -11.35 10.63 -6.04
CA GLY A 94 -11.09 10.25 -4.65
C GLY A 94 -9.95 9.23 -4.52
N VAL A 95 -9.50 9.04 -3.29
CA VAL A 95 -8.43 8.09 -2.95
C VAL A 95 -8.82 7.26 -1.74
N ILE A 96 -8.64 5.95 -1.86
CA ILE A 96 -8.80 4.99 -0.77
C ILE A 96 -7.43 4.44 -0.39
N LEU A 97 -7.10 4.52 0.89
CA LEU A 97 -5.86 3.98 1.47
C LEU A 97 -6.21 2.87 2.44
N ILE A 98 -5.82 1.63 2.13
CA ILE A 98 -6.06 0.45 2.98
C ILE A 98 -4.73 -0.05 3.56
N GLY A 99 -4.75 -0.60 4.78
CA GLY A 99 -3.55 -1.11 5.43
C GLY A 99 -2.46 -0.05 5.53
N VAL A 100 -2.86 1.14 5.97
CA VAL A 100 -2.03 2.34 5.92
C VAL A 100 -0.83 2.21 6.85
N THR A 101 0.36 2.23 6.28
CA THR A 101 1.61 2.15 7.05
C THR A 101 1.77 3.35 7.99
N ALA A 102 1.96 3.08 9.28
CA ALA A 102 2.25 4.09 10.28
C ALA A 102 3.56 4.84 9.98
N ASP A 103 3.64 6.09 10.42
CA ASP A 103 4.84 6.89 10.24
C ASP A 103 5.96 6.46 11.21
N HIS A 104 7.07 6.01 10.68
CA HIS A 104 8.29 5.76 11.45
C HIS A 104 9.12 7.04 11.66
N SER A 105 10.01 7.06 12.67
CA SER A 105 10.89 8.21 12.88
C SER A 105 11.84 8.43 11.70
N ASN A 106 12.25 9.68 11.45
CA ASN A 106 13.21 9.97 10.39
C ASN A 106 14.57 9.29 10.63
N LEU A 107 14.94 9.11 11.90
CA LEU A 107 16.15 8.40 12.26
C LEU A 107 16.05 6.92 11.88
N THR A 108 14.95 6.24 12.21
CA THR A 108 14.70 4.85 11.84
C THR A 108 14.77 4.65 10.32
N LEU A 109 14.12 5.54 9.55
CA LEU A 109 14.12 5.46 8.08
C LEU A 109 15.52 5.68 7.49
N ARG A 110 16.30 6.61 8.04
CA ARG A 110 17.68 6.87 7.61
C ARG A 110 18.60 5.70 7.94
N LEU A 111 18.51 5.16 9.15
CA LEU A 111 19.31 3.99 9.56
C LEU A 111 18.98 2.76 8.73
N GLY A 112 17.70 2.46 8.51
CA GLY A 112 17.29 1.35 7.65
C GLY A 112 17.84 1.48 6.22
N ARG A 113 17.78 2.68 5.65
CA ARG A 113 18.39 2.96 4.33
C ARG A 113 19.91 2.80 4.33
N ALA A 114 20.59 3.23 5.39
CA ALA A 114 22.04 3.06 5.52
C ALA A 114 22.41 1.58 5.58
N ILE A 115 21.67 0.78 6.36
CA ILE A 115 21.86 -0.69 6.44
C ILE A 115 21.68 -1.33 5.04
N CYS A 116 20.63 -0.95 4.31
CA CYS A 116 20.43 -1.45 2.94
C CYS A 116 21.59 -1.08 2.01
N LYS A 117 22.12 0.16 2.09
CA LYS A 117 23.28 0.59 1.29
C LYS A 117 24.54 -0.20 1.63
N VAL A 118 24.81 -0.40 2.92
CA VAL A 118 25.98 -1.17 3.36
C VAL A 118 25.86 -2.62 2.88
N ALA A 119 24.68 -3.24 3.05
CA ALA A 119 24.44 -4.58 2.53
C ALA A 119 24.63 -4.67 1.01
N ALA A 120 24.14 -3.67 0.27
CA ALA A 120 24.29 -3.59 -1.18
C ALA A 120 25.74 -3.39 -1.61
N LEU A 121 26.56 -2.65 -0.86
CA LEU A 121 27.98 -2.45 -1.16
C LEU A 121 28.77 -3.77 -1.15
N PHE A 122 28.46 -4.68 -0.21
CA PHE A 122 29.16 -5.96 -0.08
C PHE A 122 28.53 -7.10 -0.88
N ARG A 123 27.22 -7.08 -1.15
CA ARG A 123 26.46 -8.20 -1.70
C ARG A 123 25.63 -7.85 -2.95
N GLY A 124 25.67 -6.58 -3.37
CA GLY A 124 24.86 -6.07 -4.49
C GLY A 124 23.40 -5.78 -4.11
N TRP A 125 22.72 -5.01 -4.95
CA TRP A 125 21.34 -4.55 -4.71
C TRP A 125 20.26 -5.65 -4.76
N HIS A 126 20.55 -6.78 -5.40
CA HIS A 126 19.67 -7.96 -5.46
C HIS A 126 19.73 -8.82 -4.19
N PHE A 127 20.64 -8.51 -3.27
CA PHE A 127 20.79 -9.28 -2.05
C PHE A 127 19.51 -9.25 -1.20
N ARG A 128 19.05 -10.43 -0.75
CA ARG A 128 17.93 -10.62 0.15
C ARG A 128 18.46 -10.85 1.56
N SER A 129 18.33 -9.81 2.41
CA SER A 129 18.86 -9.83 3.77
C SER A 129 17.79 -10.26 4.76
N LYS A 130 17.95 -11.45 5.38
CA LYS A 130 17.07 -11.90 6.47
C LYS A 130 17.03 -10.92 7.65
N LEU A 131 18.15 -10.22 7.91
CA LEU A 131 18.22 -9.21 8.97
C LEU A 131 17.28 -8.04 8.65
N VAL A 132 17.37 -7.48 7.45
CA VAL A 132 16.53 -6.34 7.03
C VAL A 132 15.07 -6.76 6.97
N ASP A 133 14.77 -7.92 6.43
CA ASP A 133 13.43 -8.49 6.36
C ASP A 133 12.79 -8.66 7.74
N ASN A 134 13.53 -9.26 8.69
CA ASN A 134 13.04 -9.45 10.06
C ASN A 134 12.84 -8.12 10.81
N MET A 135 13.64 -7.10 10.52
CA MET A 135 13.48 -5.76 11.10
C MET A 135 12.27 -5.00 10.52
N ALA A 136 11.95 -5.25 9.27
CA ALA A 136 10.84 -4.59 8.56
C ALA A 136 9.54 -5.39 8.74
N ILE A 137 9.38 -6.49 8.01
CA ILE A 137 8.14 -7.26 7.92
C ILE A 137 8.03 -8.28 9.05
N GLY A 138 9.11 -8.98 9.37
CA GLY A 138 9.10 -10.03 10.40
C GLY A 138 8.79 -9.53 11.81
N ALA A 139 8.92 -8.23 12.05
CA ALA A 139 8.55 -7.62 13.33
C ALA A 139 7.04 -7.62 13.58
N TYR A 140 6.21 -7.58 12.54
CA TYR A 140 4.76 -7.48 12.66
C TYR A 140 4.15 -8.73 13.31
N ASN A 141 4.67 -9.91 12.98
CA ASN A 141 4.14 -11.18 13.51
C ASN A 141 4.39 -11.40 15.02
N ARG A 142 5.24 -10.57 15.66
CA ARG A 142 5.55 -10.70 17.10
C ARG A 142 4.35 -10.47 18.00
N HIS A 143 3.31 -9.83 17.51
CA HIS A 143 2.08 -9.52 18.24
C HIS A 143 1.07 -10.68 18.23
N PHE A 144 1.26 -11.67 17.35
CA PHE A 144 0.39 -12.81 17.19
C PHE A 144 1.07 -14.05 17.81
N LYS A 145 0.56 -14.51 18.97
CA LYS A 145 1.12 -15.66 19.71
C LYS A 145 -0.01 -16.52 20.26
N PRO A 146 0.09 -17.85 20.13
CA PRO A 146 1.14 -18.56 19.39
C PRO A 146 1.08 -18.25 17.91
N ALA A 147 2.23 -18.05 17.26
CA ALA A 147 2.30 -17.83 15.83
C ALA A 147 2.25 -19.17 15.09
N GLU A 148 1.33 -19.31 14.14
CA GLU A 148 1.20 -20.50 13.28
C GLU A 148 2.04 -20.38 12.01
N THR A 149 2.18 -19.16 11.49
CA THR A 149 2.93 -18.84 10.28
C THR A 149 3.84 -17.63 10.50
N ARG A 150 4.53 -17.19 9.44
CA ARG A 150 5.26 -15.91 9.44
C ARG A 150 4.38 -14.72 9.03
N ALA A 151 3.12 -14.96 8.71
CA ALA A 151 2.20 -14.01 8.10
C ALA A 151 0.87 -13.85 8.85
N ASP A 152 0.78 -14.30 10.12
CA ASP A 152 -0.47 -14.21 10.89
C ASP A 152 -1.01 -12.80 11.03
N TRP A 153 -0.13 -11.80 10.88
CA TRP A 153 -0.51 -10.39 10.90
C TRP A 153 -1.27 -9.92 9.63
N VAL A 154 -1.33 -10.77 8.59
CA VAL A 154 -1.90 -10.40 7.27
C VAL A 154 -3.41 -10.40 7.31
N THR A 155 -4.02 -11.48 7.79
CA THR A 155 -5.48 -11.63 7.89
C THR A 155 -5.86 -12.58 9.04
N SER A 156 -7.06 -12.44 9.56
CA SER A 156 -7.65 -13.34 10.54
C SER A 156 -8.36 -14.53 9.88
N ASP A 157 -8.63 -14.46 8.58
CA ASP A 157 -9.23 -15.55 7.80
C ASP A 157 -8.21 -16.66 7.57
N PRO A 158 -8.41 -17.87 8.13
CA PRO A 158 -7.44 -18.95 8.05
C PRO A 158 -7.25 -19.48 6.62
N GLU A 159 -8.29 -19.46 5.77
CA GLU A 159 -8.19 -19.91 4.39
C GLU A 159 -7.37 -18.91 3.57
N LYS A 160 -7.67 -17.63 3.69
CA LYS A 160 -6.92 -16.55 3.04
C LYS A 160 -5.47 -16.46 3.51
N LEU A 161 -5.22 -16.78 4.78
CA LEU A 161 -3.86 -16.87 5.31
C LEU A 161 -3.08 -18.03 4.66
N GLN A 162 -3.70 -19.20 4.51
CA GLN A 162 -3.08 -20.33 3.82
C GLN A 162 -2.84 -20.05 2.34
N GLU A 163 -3.78 -19.42 1.65
CA GLU A 163 -3.58 -18.93 0.27
C GLU A 163 -2.34 -18.02 0.20
N TYR A 164 -2.22 -17.03 1.10
CA TYR A 164 -1.10 -16.11 1.14
C TYR A 164 0.25 -16.80 1.36
N VAL A 165 0.31 -17.70 2.34
CA VAL A 165 1.57 -18.37 2.72
C VAL A 165 2.08 -19.32 1.64
N HIS A 166 1.17 -19.98 0.92
CA HIS A 166 1.52 -20.94 -0.13
C HIS A 166 1.71 -20.31 -1.50
N ASP A 167 1.29 -19.06 -1.67
CA ASP A 167 1.47 -18.35 -2.92
C ASP A 167 2.90 -17.82 -3.07
N PRO A 168 3.66 -18.34 -4.06
CA PRO A 168 5.04 -17.88 -4.30
C PRO A 168 5.13 -16.42 -4.73
N LEU A 169 4.01 -15.80 -5.17
CA LEU A 169 3.92 -14.40 -5.55
C LEU A 169 3.66 -13.47 -4.34
N CYS A 170 3.36 -14.04 -3.15
CA CYS A 170 3.16 -13.32 -1.90
C CYS A 170 4.31 -13.52 -0.91
N SER A 171 4.89 -14.72 -0.89
CA SER A 171 5.78 -15.18 0.19
C SER A 171 7.28 -14.95 -0.07
N PHE A 172 7.66 -14.25 -1.14
CA PHE A 172 9.07 -13.97 -1.44
C PHE A 172 9.65 -12.85 -0.55
N MET A 173 10.93 -12.96 -0.25
CA MET A 173 11.67 -11.94 0.49
C MET A 173 12.10 -10.81 -0.45
N PHE A 174 11.89 -9.57 -0.05
CA PHE A 174 12.34 -8.39 -0.78
C PHE A 174 13.87 -8.28 -0.81
N THR A 175 14.39 -7.69 -1.86
CA THR A 175 15.80 -7.31 -1.96
C THR A 175 16.09 -6.07 -1.11
N VAL A 176 17.35 -5.82 -0.79
CA VAL A 176 17.76 -4.57 -0.13
C VAL A 176 17.47 -3.34 -0.99
N ASN A 177 17.36 -3.49 -2.33
CA ASN A 177 16.90 -2.45 -3.24
C ASN A 177 15.45 -2.04 -2.95
N ALA A 178 14.54 -3.01 -2.85
CA ALA A 178 13.14 -2.71 -2.57
C ALA A 178 12.97 -2.06 -1.20
N TYR A 179 13.59 -2.61 -0.14
CA TYR A 179 13.56 -2.01 1.19
C TYR A 179 14.09 -0.59 1.20
N TYR A 180 15.23 -0.34 0.53
CA TYR A 180 15.80 1.00 0.41
C TYR A 180 14.81 1.99 -0.23
N ASN A 181 14.18 1.60 -1.32
CA ASN A 181 13.23 2.44 -2.06
C ASN A 181 11.92 2.65 -1.30
N MET A 182 11.41 1.63 -0.60
CA MET A 182 10.24 1.77 0.30
C MET A 182 10.52 2.76 1.42
N LEU A 183 11.65 2.62 2.14
CA LEU A 183 12.05 3.53 3.21
C LEU A 183 12.26 4.97 2.70
N LEU A 184 12.77 5.13 1.47
CA LEU A 184 12.89 6.43 0.81
C LEU A 184 11.52 7.04 0.56
N GLY A 185 10.57 6.27 0.04
CA GLY A 185 9.19 6.70 -0.18
C GLY A 185 8.51 7.12 1.13
N MET A 186 8.63 6.29 2.18
CA MET A 186 8.11 6.61 3.51
C MET A 186 8.70 7.91 4.08
N GLN A 187 9.96 8.22 3.78
CA GLN A 187 10.58 9.48 4.20
C GLN A 187 10.01 10.68 3.44
N LYS A 188 9.69 10.51 2.15
CA LYS A 188 9.10 11.58 1.31
C LYS A 188 7.72 12.00 1.80
N ILE A 189 6.80 11.05 2.04
CA ILE A 189 5.41 11.33 2.47
C ILE A 189 5.29 11.98 3.85
N LYS A 190 6.39 12.04 4.62
CA LYS A 190 6.41 12.69 5.94
C LYS A 190 6.75 14.18 5.89
N ARG A 191 7.25 14.68 4.79
CA ARG A 191 7.61 16.09 4.66
C ARG A 191 6.34 16.95 4.75
N LYS A 192 6.44 18.06 5.47
CA LYS A 192 5.29 18.97 5.60
C LYS A 192 4.83 19.49 4.24
N GLU A 193 5.77 19.89 3.40
CA GLU A 193 5.55 20.42 2.05
C GLU A 193 4.73 19.41 1.22
N ALA A 194 5.07 18.12 1.29
CA ALA A 194 4.40 17.06 0.58
C ALA A 194 2.89 17.02 0.90
N VAL A 195 2.55 17.02 2.18
CA VAL A 195 1.13 17.00 2.62
C VAL A 195 0.37 18.26 2.19
N PHE A 196 1.06 19.41 2.12
CA PHE A 196 0.44 20.65 1.63
C PHE A 196 0.20 20.66 0.12
N MET A 197 0.92 19.86 -0.65
CA MET A 197 0.72 19.71 -2.10
C MET A 197 -0.55 18.93 -2.47
N ILE A 198 -1.10 18.13 -1.55
CA ILE A 198 -2.33 17.37 -1.78
C ILE A 198 -3.50 18.37 -1.99
N PRO A 199 -4.29 18.20 -3.07
CA PRO A 199 -5.46 19.05 -3.32
C PRO A 199 -6.44 18.98 -2.14
N LYS A 200 -6.86 20.13 -1.62
CA LYS A 200 -7.69 20.20 -0.39
C LYS A 200 -9.12 19.71 -0.60
N THR A 201 -9.54 19.65 -1.84
CA THR A 201 -10.86 19.14 -2.26
C THR A 201 -10.84 17.65 -2.61
N LEU A 202 -9.66 17.00 -2.63
CA LEU A 202 -9.55 15.57 -2.94
C LEU A 202 -10.15 14.75 -1.80
N PRO A 203 -11.20 13.95 -2.05
CA PRO A 203 -11.78 13.06 -1.05
C PRO A 203 -10.81 11.94 -0.68
N LEU A 204 -10.64 11.68 0.61
CA LEU A 204 -9.76 10.62 1.13
C LEU A 204 -10.53 9.69 2.07
N LEU A 205 -10.37 8.39 1.87
CA LEU A 205 -10.75 7.36 2.84
C LEU A 205 -9.48 6.65 3.32
N LEU A 206 -9.29 6.61 4.63
CA LEU A 206 -8.29 5.78 5.29
C LEU A 206 -9.01 4.61 5.97
N ALA A 207 -8.74 3.39 5.54
CA ALA A 207 -9.31 2.18 6.10
C ALA A 207 -8.23 1.26 6.66
N ALA A 208 -8.43 0.71 7.85
CA ALA A 208 -7.47 -0.20 8.48
C ALA A 208 -8.15 -1.13 9.49
N GLY A 209 -7.59 -2.31 9.68
CA GLY A 209 -7.96 -3.18 10.77
C GLY A 209 -7.46 -2.63 12.11
N SER A 210 -8.24 -2.85 13.19
CA SER A 210 -7.82 -2.45 14.54
C SER A 210 -6.63 -3.27 15.03
N ASP A 211 -6.44 -4.47 14.50
CA ASP A 211 -5.39 -5.42 14.85
C ASP A 211 -4.25 -5.43 13.84
N ASP A 212 -4.24 -4.47 12.88
CA ASP A 212 -3.16 -4.30 11.92
C ASP A 212 -1.91 -3.67 12.57
N PRO A 213 -0.79 -4.42 12.72
CA PRO A 213 0.44 -3.90 13.30
C PRO A 213 1.15 -2.90 12.37
N VAL A 214 0.91 -2.95 11.05
CA VAL A 214 1.47 -2.02 10.07
C VAL A 214 0.95 -0.61 10.29
N GLY A 215 -0.34 -0.50 10.62
CA GLY A 215 -1.02 0.74 11.02
C GLY A 215 -0.81 1.11 12.50
N ALA A 216 0.08 0.39 13.22
CA ALA A 216 0.26 0.50 14.67
C ALA A 216 -1.07 0.34 15.43
N PHE A 217 -1.84 -0.68 15.07
CA PHE A 217 -3.12 -1.01 15.69
C PHE A 217 -4.10 0.18 15.63
N GLY A 218 -4.24 0.77 14.45
CA GLY A 218 -5.08 1.94 14.18
C GLY A 218 -4.54 3.27 14.72
N LYS A 219 -3.63 3.27 15.70
CA LYS A 219 -3.07 4.51 16.29
C LYS A 219 -2.25 5.31 15.27
N GLY A 220 -1.48 4.63 14.43
CA GLY A 220 -0.70 5.26 13.36
C GLY A 220 -1.58 5.87 12.29
N VAL A 221 -2.64 5.15 11.90
CA VAL A 221 -3.60 5.61 10.90
C VAL A 221 -4.36 6.86 11.39
N ARG A 222 -4.80 6.88 12.66
CA ARG A 222 -5.41 8.08 13.28
C ARG A 222 -4.48 9.29 13.24
N LYS A 223 -3.17 9.11 13.50
CA LYS A 223 -2.20 10.22 13.41
C LYS A 223 -2.08 10.77 11.99
N ILE A 224 -2.12 9.91 10.98
CA ILE A 224 -2.08 10.31 9.58
C ILE A 224 -3.38 11.05 9.21
N PHE A 225 -4.53 10.53 9.59
CA PHE A 225 -5.83 11.18 9.43
C PHE A 225 -5.83 12.60 10.00
N GLU A 226 -5.42 12.76 11.27
CA GLU A 226 -5.36 14.06 11.94
C GLU A 226 -4.35 15.02 11.26
N ARG A 227 -3.25 14.48 10.71
CA ARG A 227 -2.30 15.28 9.95
C ARG A 227 -2.90 15.83 8.66
N TYR A 228 -3.63 14.99 7.92
CA TYR A 228 -4.29 15.42 6.68
C TYR A 228 -5.42 16.41 6.94
N LYS A 229 -6.21 16.17 7.98
CA LYS A 229 -7.24 17.09 8.44
C LYS A 229 -6.66 18.47 8.79
N ARG A 230 -5.56 18.50 9.57
CA ARG A 230 -4.85 19.75 9.91
C ARG A 230 -4.20 20.42 8.70
N ALA A 231 -3.86 19.69 7.67
CA ALA A 231 -3.37 20.24 6.41
C ALA A 231 -4.47 20.83 5.52
N GLY A 232 -5.74 20.76 5.94
CA GLY A 232 -6.87 21.39 5.30
C GLY A 232 -7.60 20.51 4.28
N ILE A 233 -7.38 19.19 4.27
CA ILE A 233 -8.19 18.28 3.44
C ILE A 233 -9.62 18.26 4.01
N LYS A 234 -10.60 18.60 3.15
CA LYS A 234 -11.98 18.86 3.56
C LYS A 234 -12.83 17.61 3.71
N ASP A 235 -12.72 16.70 2.73
CA ASP A 235 -13.44 15.43 2.71
C ASP A 235 -12.44 14.31 3.05
N ILE A 236 -12.41 13.92 4.33
CA ILE A 236 -11.56 12.85 4.82
C ILE A 236 -12.31 11.97 5.80
N THR A 237 -12.33 10.68 5.53
CA THR A 237 -12.98 9.63 6.33
C THR A 237 -11.92 8.70 6.92
N LEU A 238 -12.13 8.30 8.16
CA LEU A 238 -11.36 7.24 8.81
C LEU A 238 -12.30 6.11 9.20
N GLN A 239 -12.09 4.94 8.62
CA GLN A 239 -12.82 3.70 8.92
C GLN A 239 -11.86 2.71 9.58
N LEU A 240 -12.18 2.26 10.78
CA LEU A 240 -11.45 1.20 11.48
C LEU A 240 -12.36 0.00 11.68
N TYR A 241 -11.91 -1.16 11.24
CA TYR A 241 -12.62 -2.44 11.35
C TYR A 241 -12.12 -3.18 12.59
N PRO A 242 -13.00 -3.43 13.57
CA PRO A 242 -12.62 -4.07 14.82
C PRO A 242 -12.24 -5.54 14.63
N GLY A 243 -11.06 -5.93 15.11
CA GLY A 243 -10.55 -7.30 15.02
C GLY A 243 -9.84 -7.65 13.70
N ASP A 244 -10.03 -6.85 12.66
CA ASP A 244 -9.38 -7.05 11.37
C ASP A 244 -7.88 -6.76 11.45
N ARG A 245 -7.14 -7.46 10.61
CA ARG A 245 -5.69 -7.31 10.44
C ARG A 245 -5.38 -6.47 9.21
N HIS A 246 -4.30 -6.80 8.50
CA HIS A 246 -3.73 -5.94 7.46
C HIS A 246 -4.49 -5.96 6.12
N GLU A 247 -4.94 -7.12 5.67
CA GLU A 247 -5.61 -7.30 4.38
C GLU A 247 -7.13 -7.27 4.51
N LEU A 248 -7.73 -6.09 4.73
CA LEU A 248 -9.19 -5.93 4.89
C LEU A 248 -10.01 -6.60 3.78
N LEU A 249 -9.50 -6.59 2.54
CA LEU A 249 -10.17 -7.19 1.38
C LEU A 249 -10.10 -8.74 1.38
N ASN A 250 -9.41 -9.32 2.34
CA ASN A 250 -9.25 -10.76 2.53
C ASN A 250 -9.56 -11.18 3.98
N GLU A 251 -10.32 -10.36 4.73
CA GLU A 251 -10.79 -10.69 6.07
C GLU A 251 -12.07 -11.52 6.04
N THR A 252 -12.46 -12.03 7.20
CA THR A 252 -13.66 -12.86 7.33
C THR A 252 -14.93 -12.09 7.04
N ASP A 253 -14.96 -10.80 7.31
CA ASP A 253 -16.06 -9.87 7.05
C ASP A 253 -15.85 -9.01 5.80
N ARG A 254 -14.95 -9.40 4.89
CA ARG A 254 -14.59 -8.63 3.68
C ARG A 254 -15.78 -8.15 2.86
N GLN A 255 -16.91 -8.86 2.88
CA GLN A 255 -18.10 -8.42 2.16
C GLN A 255 -18.66 -7.10 2.71
N GLN A 256 -18.62 -6.91 4.02
CA GLN A 256 -18.97 -5.63 4.64
C GLN A 256 -17.97 -4.53 4.25
N VAL A 257 -16.66 -4.86 4.23
CA VAL A 257 -15.63 -3.93 3.76
C VAL A 257 -15.89 -3.52 2.30
N TYR A 258 -16.25 -4.47 1.42
CA TYR A 258 -16.55 -4.18 0.02
C TYR A 258 -17.73 -3.22 -0.13
N GLU A 259 -18.82 -3.45 0.59
CA GLU A 259 -20.00 -2.58 0.55
C GLU A 259 -19.68 -1.19 1.10
N ASP A 260 -18.95 -1.07 2.21
CA ASP A 260 -18.56 0.22 2.79
C ASP A 260 -17.71 1.04 1.81
N LEU A 261 -16.72 0.39 1.15
CA LEU A 261 -15.90 1.02 0.12
C LEU A 261 -16.71 1.43 -1.11
N TYR A 262 -17.64 0.58 -1.55
CA TYR A 262 -18.54 0.89 -2.65
C TYR A 262 -19.44 2.08 -2.33
N VAL A 263 -20.06 2.12 -1.15
CA VAL A 263 -20.90 3.25 -0.70
C VAL A 263 -20.09 4.55 -0.75
N TRP A 264 -18.86 4.53 -0.20
CA TRP A 264 -18.00 5.70 -0.22
C TRP A 264 -17.65 6.17 -1.64
N LEU A 265 -17.36 5.24 -2.56
CA LEU A 265 -17.09 5.53 -3.97
C LEU A 265 -18.34 6.10 -4.67
N ASN A 266 -19.50 5.46 -4.49
CA ASN A 266 -20.75 5.82 -5.15
C ASN A 266 -21.25 7.21 -4.77
N GLU A 267 -21.03 7.64 -3.54
CA GLU A 267 -21.36 9.00 -3.09
C GLU A 267 -20.56 10.10 -3.82
N ARG A 268 -19.44 9.74 -4.46
CA ARG A 268 -18.47 10.66 -5.09
C ARG A 268 -18.39 10.54 -6.62
N ILE A 269 -19.28 9.78 -7.23
CA ILE A 269 -19.44 9.69 -8.69
C ILE A 269 -20.30 10.84 -9.23
N LYS A 270 -20.98 11.56 -8.35
CA LYS A 270 -21.95 12.65 -8.72
C LYS A 270 -21.26 13.88 -9.27
#